data_338db9ab7673b63f4615d9c87eb851a1
#
_entry.id   338db9ab7673b63f4615d9c87eb851a1
#
_cell.length_a   1.000
_cell.length_b   1.000
_cell.length_c   1.000
_cell.angle_alpha   90.00
_cell.angle_beta   90.00
_cell.angle_gamma   90.00
#
_symmetry.space_group_name_H-M   'P 1'
#
loop_
_entity.id
_entity.type
_entity.pdbx_description
1 polymer ?
#
loop_
_entity_poly.entity_id
_entity_poly.type
_entity_poly.pdbx_seq_one_letter_code
_entity_poly.pdbx_strand_id
1 'polypeptide(L)'
;SLGGFVESLIGMRPVFYVAGVFLFIAAAVVFFFVKEPVVEASEDGGVKSESLKEDWAFVKKQPVLRELLLLFFIMQGAILMLQPILALYVGKMQGTMDGAAMLAGLILSTGGAAGVITTNLWAGFGQRRGYFRGITFALTGTGIFLLLQSLPFGIWWFWALQIAVGCFIVGVNPSLSAAVTLYTEPAFRGRVFGMSTTAQQFGCMIGPLFASAVTTVVG
;
A
#
# COMPACT_ATOMS: atom_id res chain seq x y z
N SER A 1 -5.28 -9.20 11.86
CA SER A 1 -6.27 -8.44 11.08
C SER A 1 -7.67 -8.63 11.66
N LEU A 2 -8.58 -7.65 11.48
CA LEU A 2 -9.99 -7.78 11.91
C LEU A 2 -10.62 -9.06 11.36
N GLY A 3 -10.26 -9.46 10.13
CA GLY A 3 -10.73 -10.73 9.53
C GLY A 3 -10.29 -11.96 10.31
N GLY A 4 -9.04 -12.04 10.78
CA GLY A 4 -8.57 -13.17 11.60
C GLY A 4 -9.22 -13.23 12.98
N PHE A 5 -9.56 -12.09 13.57
CA PHE A 5 -10.32 -12.03 14.82
C PHE A 5 -11.77 -12.51 14.63
N VAL A 6 -12.43 -12.07 13.57
CA VAL A 6 -13.79 -12.51 13.22
C VAL A 6 -13.80 -14.01 12.88
N GLU A 7 -12.77 -14.50 12.17
CA GLU A 7 -12.62 -15.92 11.84
C GLU A 7 -12.53 -16.79 13.10
N SER A 8 -11.74 -16.36 14.10
CA SER A 8 -11.59 -17.10 15.36
C SER A 8 -12.87 -17.19 16.20
N LEU A 9 -13.79 -16.23 16.04
CA LEU A 9 -15.06 -16.18 16.79
C LEU A 9 -16.21 -16.93 16.08
N ILE A 10 -16.27 -16.87 14.77
CA ILE A 10 -17.47 -17.27 14.01
C ILE A 10 -17.16 -18.35 12.96
N GLY A 11 -15.89 -18.66 12.72
CA GLY A 11 -15.44 -19.61 11.69
C GLY A 11 -15.30 -18.97 10.30
N MET A 12 -14.69 -19.69 9.36
CA MET A 12 -14.35 -19.17 8.02
C MET A 12 -15.57 -18.76 7.17
N ARG A 13 -16.64 -19.57 7.16
CA ARG A 13 -17.78 -19.32 6.29
C ARG A 13 -18.54 -18.02 6.57
N PRO A 14 -18.87 -17.68 7.83
CA PRO A 14 -19.56 -16.43 8.14
C PRO A 14 -18.75 -15.16 7.80
N VAL A 15 -17.41 -15.22 7.76
CA VAL A 15 -16.55 -14.07 7.36
C VAL A 15 -16.88 -13.62 5.95
N PHE A 16 -17.14 -14.56 5.02
CA PHE A 16 -17.54 -14.22 3.64
C PHE A 16 -18.90 -13.52 3.59
N TYR A 17 -19.87 -13.95 4.42
CA TYR A 17 -21.16 -13.27 4.49
C TYR A 17 -21.02 -11.86 5.04
N VAL A 18 -20.24 -11.66 6.09
CA VAL A 18 -19.97 -10.33 6.66
C VAL A 18 -19.30 -9.43 5.62
N ALA A 19 -18.27 -9.91 4.92
CA ALA A 19 -17.62 -9.16 3.87
C ALA A 19 -18.58 -8.81 2.71
N GLY A 20 -19.42 -9.76 2.30
CA GLY A 20 -20.45 -9.55 1.28
C GLY A 20 -21.46 -8.47 1.70
N VAL A 21 -21.97 -8.53 2.92
CA VAL A 21 -22.91 -7.52 3.45
C VAL A 21 -22.27 -6.13 3.46
N PHE A 22 -21.01 -6.00 3.91
CA PHE A 22 -20.30 -4.72 3.86
C PHE A 22 -20.18 -4.16 2.45
N LEU A 23 -19.87 -5.01 1.47
CA LEU A 23 -19.80 -4.59 0.06
C LEU A 23 -21.17 -4.16 -0.48
N PHE A 24 -22.25 -4.87 -0.13
CA PHE A 24 -23.61 -4.47 -0.50
C PHE A 24 -24.01 -3.14 0.13
N ILE A 25 -23.68 -2.91 1.40
CA ILE A 25 -23.92 -1.62 2.07
C ILE A 25 -23.13 -0.52 1.36
N ALA A 26 -21.85 -0.74 1.05
CA ALA A 26 -21.04 0.24 0.33
C ALA A 26 -21.64 0.55 -1.06
N ALA A 27 -22.05 -0.46 -1.81
CA ALA A 27 -22.72 -0.28 -3.10
C ALA A 27 -24.04 0.50 -2.98
N ALA A 28 -24.86 0.20 -1.96
CA ALA A 28 -26.09 0.93 -1.70
C ALA A 28 -25.81 2.41 -1.35
N VAL A 29 -24.80 2.67 -0.51
CA VAL A 29 -24.40 4.05 -0.18
C VAL A 29 -23.99 4.82 -1.44
N VAL A 30 -23.18 4.22 -2.31
CA VAL A 30 -22.78 4.86 -3.57
C VAL A 30 -24.01 5.11 -4.45
N PHE A 31 -24.88 4.11 -4.60
CA PHE A 31 -26.05 4.21 -5.47
C PHE A 31 -27.06 5.29 -5.01
N PHE A 32 -27.28 5.42 -3.69
CA PHE A 32 -28.28 6.35 -3.18
C PHE A 32 -27.72 7.76 -2.88
N PHE A 33 -26.44 7.87 -2.52
CA PHE A 33 -25.87 9.15 -2.05
C PHE A 33 -24.90 9.79 -3.04
N VAL A 34 -24.30 9.05 -3.96
CA VAL A 34 -23.38 9.61 -4.92
C VAL A 34 -24.13 9.99 -6.19
N LYS A 35 -24.34 11.29 -6.41
CA LYS A 35 -24.78 11.82 -7.69
C LYS A 35 -23.55 12.04 -8.56
N GLU A 36 -23.46 11.33 -9.68
CA GLU A 36 -22.44 11.66 -10.68
C GLU A 36 -22.66 13.08 -11.19
N PRO A 37 -21.65 13.96 -11.10
CA PRO A 37 -21.73 15.20 -11.83
C PRO A 37 -21.83 14.86 -13.33
N VAL A 38 -22.86 15.38 -13.99
CA VAL A 38 -22.96 15.28 -15.45
C VAL A 38 -21.75 16.05 -16.00
N VAL A 39 -20.70 15.31 -16.35
CA VAL A 39 -19.62 15.87 -17.15
C VAL A 39 -20.25 16.10 -18.52
N GLU A 40 -20.59 17.36 -18.81
CA GLU A 40 -20.91 17.76 -20.19
C GLU A 40 -19.74 17.27 -21.03
N ALA A 41 -19.99 16.26 -21.83
CA ALA A 41 -19.05 15.82 -22.84
C ALA A 41 -18.87 17.05 -23.74
N SER A 42 -17.72 17.70 -23.62
CA SER A 42 -17.34 18.77 -24.55
C SER A 42 -17.49 18.16 -25.94
N GLU A 43 -18.36 18.72 -26.72
CA GLU A 43 -18.74 18.23 -28.06
C GLU A 43 -17.56 18.07 -29.02
N ASP A 44 -16.35 18.47 -28.61
CA ASP A 44 -15.14 18.45 -29.44
C ASP A 44 -14.05 17.49 -28.96
N GLY A 45 -14.37 16.61 -28.05
CA GLY A 45 -13.44 15.64 -27.50
C GLY A 45 -14.08 14.28 -27.29
N GLY A 46 -14.42 13.60 -28.38
CA GLY A 46 -14.49 12.16 -28.34
C GLY A 46 -13.24 11.71 -27.59
N VAL A 47 -13.42 10.94 -26.49
CA VAL A 47 -12.32 10.27 -25.82
C VAL A 47 -11.64 9.43 -26.89
N LYS A 48 -10.72 10.05 -27.66
CA LYS A 48 -9.82 9.30 -28.51
C LYS A 48 -9.18 8.33 -27.54
N SER A 49 -9.44 7.07 -27.74
CA SER A 49 -8.68 5.98 -27.13
C SER A 49 -7.24 6.17 -27.62
N GLU A 50 -6.59 7.20 -27.06
CA GLU A 50 -5.17 7.43 -27.31
C GLU A 50 -4.48 6.17 -26.81
N SER A 51 -3.75 5.57 -27.70
CA SER A 51 -3.11 4.28 -27.54
C SER A 51 -2.27 4.30 -26.25
N LEU A 52 -2.28 3.22 -25.45
CA LEU A 52 -1.36 2.98 -24.33
C LEU A 52 0.10 3.31 -24.68
N LYS A 53 0.44 3.29 -25.98
CA LYS A 53 1.74 3.70 -26.50
C LYS A 53 2.01 5.19 -26.37
N GLU A 54 1.00 6.03 -26.50
CA GLU A 54 1.11 7.49 -26.35
C GLU A 54 1.25 7.89 -24.89
N ASP A 55 0.49 7.24 -24.00
CA ASP A 55 0.60 7.43 -22.55
C ASP A 55 1.99 6.99 -22.05
N TRP A 56 2.50 5.86 -22.55
CA TRP A 56 3.84 5.40 -22.25
C TRP A 56 4.92 6.33 -22.81
N ALA A 57 4.73 6.86 -24.03
CA ALA A 57 5.63 7.84 -24.62
C ALA A 57 5.66 9.16 -23.84
N PHE A 58 4.51 9.59 -23.29
CA PHE A 58 4.40 10.77 -22.44
C PHE A 58 5.21 10.58 -21.14
N VAL A 59 5.01 9.45 -20.45
CA VAL A 59 5.76 9.14 -19.21
C VAL A 59 7.25 9.00 -19.50
N LYS A 60 7.63 8.40 -20.63
CA LYS A 60 9.03 8.22 -21.02
C LYS A 60 9.76 9.54 -21.26
N LYS A 61 9.04 10.59 -21.69
CA LYS A 61 9.59 11.94 -21.88
C LYS A 61 9.79 12.70 -20.56
N GLN A 62 9.10 12.29 -19.47
CA GLN A 62 9.18 12.95 -18.18
C GLN A 62 9.90 12.04 -17.16
N PRO A 63 11.19 12.26 -16.88
CA PRO A 63 11.98 11.39 -16.00
C PRO A 63 11.37 11.28 -14.60
N VAL A 64 10.81 12.38 -14.08
CA VAL A 64 10.16 12.40 -12.76
C VAL A 64 8.98 11.43 -12.67
N LEU A 65 8.11 11.36 -13.67
CA LEU A 65 6.97 10.45 -13.68
C LEU A 65 7.42 8.99 -13.74
N ARG A 66 8.45 8.70 -14.52
CA ARG A 66 9.02 7.35 -14.59
C ARG A 66 9.58 6.90 -13.23
N GLU A 67 10.29 7.78 -12.54
CA GLU A 67 10.82 7.50 -11.20
C GLU A 67 9.68 7.29 -10.18
N LEU A 68 8.62 8.08 -10.24
CA LEU A 68 7.45 7.91 -9.38
C LEU A 68 6.74 6.57 -9.63
N LEU A 69 6.57 6.15 -10.90
CA LEU A 69 5.99 4.84 -11.22
C LEU A 69 6.86 3.70 -10.72
N LEU A 70 8.18 3.81 -10.86
CA LEU A 70 9.13 2.84 -10.34
C LEU A 70 9.05 2.76 -8.80
N LEU A 71 8.92 3.90 -8.12
CA LEU A 71 8.73 3.92 -6.67
C LEU A 71 7.43 3.25 -6.24
N PHE A 72 6.31 3.48 -6.94
CA PHE A 72 5.06 2.78 -6.68
C PHE A 72 5.22 1.26 -6.83
N PHE A 73 5.89 0.82 -7.88
CA PHE A 73 6.17 -0.60 -8.12
C PHE A 73 7.00 -1.22 -7.00
N ILE A 74 8.14 -0.61 -6.66
CA ILE A 74 9.06 -1.11 -5.63
C ILE A 74 8.40 -1.13 -4.26
N MET A 75 7.69 -0.06 -3.90
CA MET A 75 7.01 0.05 -2.62
C MET A 75 5.97 -1.04 -2.43
N GLN A 76 5.12 -1.22 -3.43
CA GLN A 76 4.06 -2.23 -3.34
C GLN A 76 4.61 -3.65 -3.32
N GLY A 77 5.66 -3.90 -4.11
CA GLY A 77 6.38 -5.17 -4.09
C GLY A 77 7.00 -5.47 -2.72
N ALA A 78 7.66 -4.48 -2.11
CA ALA A 78 8.27 -4.62 -0.78
C ALA A 78 7.22 -4.88 0.31
N ILE A 79 6.08 -4.17 0.28
CA ILE A 79 5.00 -4.38 1.26
C ILE A 79 4.44 -5.81 1.16
N LEU A 80 4.14 -6.28 -0.05
CA LEU A 80 3.58 -7.62 -0.24
C LEU A 80 4.60 -8.74 0.00
N MET A 81 5.87 -8.49 -0.25
CA MET A 81 6.95 -9.42 0.07
C MET A 81 7.03 -9.70 1.58
N LEU A 82 6.83 -8.67 2.41
CA LEU A 82 6.96 -8.77 3.86
C LEU A 82 5.80 -9.53 4.53
N GLN A 83 4.59 -9.50 3.99
CA GLN A 83 3.41 -10.09 4.62
C GLN A 83 3.52 -11.59 4.92
N PRO A 84 3.88 -12.48 3.95
CA PRO A 84 4.03 -13.91 4.23
C PRO A 84 5.24 -14.20 5.13
N ILE A 85 6.33 -13.46 4.97
CA ILE A 85 7.54 -13.63 5.78
C ILE A 85 7.25 -13.30 7.25
N LEU A 86 6.46 -12.27 7.51
CA LEU A 86 6.12 -11.84 8.87
C LEU A 86 5.36 -12.93 9.63
N ALA A 87 4.40 -13.61 9.00
CA ALA A 87 3.66 -14.70 9.62
C ALA A 87 4.58 -15.89 10.00
N LEU A 88 5.50 -16.27 9.08
CA LEU A 88 6.49 -17.31 9.32
C LEU A 88 7.47 -16.93 10.42
N TYR A 89 7.94 -15.68 10.42
CA TYR A 89 8.89 -15.20 11.43
C TYR A 89 8.27 -15.16 12.82
N VAL A 90 7.03 -14.70 12.95
CA VAL A 90 6.29 -14.72 14.21
C VAL A 90 6.09 -16.16 14.72
N GLY A 91 5.76 -17.11 13.83
CA GLY A 91 5.65 -18.53 14.18
C GLY A 91 6.97 -19.12 14.71
N LYS A 92 8.08 -18.83 14.04
CA LYS A 92 9.42 -19.24 14.52
C LYS A 92 9.76 -18.63 15.90
N MET A 93 9.41 -17.37 16.14
CA MET A 93 9.66 -16.72 17.45
C MET A 93 8.82 -17.29 18.60
N GLN A 94 7.60 -17.76 18.30
CA GLN A 94 6.74 -18.40 19.30
C GLN A 94 7.10 -19.88 19.55
N GLY A 95 7.84 -20.51 18.65
CA GLY A 95 8.12 -21.94 18.68
C GLY A 95 6.91 -22.82 18.28
N THR A 96 5.79 -22.23 17.93
CA THR A 96 4.58 -22.91 17.46
C THR A 96 3.95 -22.14 16.30
N MET A 97 3.36 -22.87 15.36
CA MET A 97 2.59 -22.24 14.25
C MET A 97 1.14 -21.97 14.66
N ASP A 98 0.68 -22.51 15.79
CA ASP A 98 -0.67 -22.29 16.29
C ASP A 98 -0.83 -20.83 16.74
N GLY A 99 -1.79 -20.13 16.16
CA GLY A 99 -2.04 -18.72 16.44
C GLY A 99 -1.06 -17.72 15.84
N ALA A 100 0.01 -18.15 15.16
CA ALA A 100 1.02 -17.27 14.56
C ALA A 100 0.41 -16.29 13.55
N ALA A 101 -0.54 -16.75 12.74
CA ALA A 101 -1.24 -15.89 11.78
C ALA A 101 -2.11 -14.82 12.47
N MET A 102 -2.76 -15.17 13.58
CA MET A 102 -3.55 -14.23 14.38
C MET A 102 -2.64 -13.16 15.01
N LEU A 103 -1.54 -13.57 15.61
CA LEU A 103 -0.59 -12.64 16.23
C LEU A 103 0.09 -11.75 15.21
N ALA A 104 0.52 -12.29 14.07
CA ALA A 104 1.03 -11.52 12.94
C ALA A 104 -0.01 -10.50 12.45
N GLY A 105 -1.26 -10.90 12.37
CA GLY A 105 -2.38 -10.01 12.03
C GLY A 105 -2.58 -8.88 13.04
N LEU A 106 -2.45 -9.15 14.34
CA LEU A 106 -2.52 -8.14 15.39
C LEU A 106 -1.34 -7.15 15.30
N ILE A 107 -0.13 -7.65 15.11
CA ILE A 107 1.07 -6.84 14.94
C ILE A 107 0.93 -5.91 13.74
N LEU A 108 0.48 -6.43 12.59
CA LEU A 108 0.21 -5.61 11.40
C LEU A 108 -0.89 -4.57 11.62
N SER A 109 -1.95 -4.96 12.34
CA SER A 109 -3.08 -4.06 12.61
C SER A 109 -2.69 -2.89 13.51
N THR A 110 -1.86 -3.12 14.52
CA THR A 110 -1.35 -2.06 15.39
C THR A 110 -0.42 -1.10 14.64
N GLY A 111 0.43 -1.62 13.74
CA GLY A 111 1.24 -0.81 12.84
C GLY A 111 0.37 0.04 11.89
N GLY A 112 -0.68 -0.56 11.33
CA GLY A 112 -1.64 0.17 10.49
C GLY A 112 -2.39 1.27 11.26
N ALA A 113 -2.85 1.00 12.47
CA ALA A 113 -3.52 1.99 13.33
C ALA A 113 -2.60 3.17 13.67
N ALA A 114 -1.34 2.90 14.01
CA ALA A 114 -0.33 3.93 14.25
C ALA A 114 -0.09 4.77 12.98
N GLY A 115 -0.08 4.12 11.82
CA GLY A 115 0.00 4.77 10.52
C GLY A 115 -1.14 5.76 10.28
N VAL A 116 -2.39 5.37 10.58
CA VAL A 116 -3.56 6.27 10.43
C VAL A 116 -3.39 7.55 11.25
N ILE A 117 -2.91 7.43 12.49
CA ILE A 117 -2.67 8.59 13.38
C ILE A 117 -1.61 9.52 12.77
N THR A 118 -0.56 8.97 12.17
CA THR A 118 0.57 9.74 11.62
C THR A 118 0.34 10.26 10.19
N THR A 119 -0.71 9.82 9.49
CA THR A 119 -1.00 10.24 8.10
C THR A 119 -1.08 11.76 7.95
N ASN A 120 -1.76 12.45 8.87
CA ASN A 120 -1.91 13.91 8.83
C ASN A 120 -0.57 14.64 9.03
N LEU A 121 0.32 14.07 9.84
CA LEU A 121 1.67 14.63 10.05
C LEU A 121 2.49 14.56 8.75
N TRP A 122 2.40 13.43 8.03
CA TRP A 122 3.07 13.25 6.75
C TRP A 122 2.53 14.17 5.66
N ALA A 123 1.22 14.34 5.59
CA ALA A 123 0.59 15.29 4.66
C ALA A 123 1.09 16.72 4.90
N GLY A 124 1.10 17.16 6.15
CA GLY A 124 1.62 18.48 6.53
C GLY A 124 3.13 18.63 6.29
N PHE A 125 3.91 17.58 6.51
CA PHE A 125 5.35 17.58 6.24
C PHE A 125 5.64 17.72 4.74
N GLY A 126 4.93 16.94 3.90
CA GLY A 126 5.06 16.97 2.44
C GLY A 126 4.70 18.36 1.86
N GLN A 127 3.63 18.98 2.36
CA GLN A 127 3.22 20.32 1.93
C GLN A 127 4.26 21.40 2.30
N ARG A 128 4.86 21.31 3.48
CA ARG A 128 5.80 22.33 3.99
C ARG A 128 7.22 22.17 3.46
N ARG A 129 7.70 20.94 3.33
CA ARG A 129 9.11 20.64 3.01
C ARG A 129 9.34 20.01 1.65
N GLY A 130 8.26 19.72 0.93
CA GLY A 130 8.30 19.08 -0.39
C GLY A 130 8.08 17.55 -0.31
N TYR A 131 7.32 17.04 -1.26
CA TYR A 131 6.89 15.64 -1.30
C TYR A 131 8.06 14.67 -1.46
N PHE A 132 9.07 14.98 -2.28
CA PHE A 132 10.23 14.11 -2.46
C PHE A 132 11.06 13.95 -1.18
N ARG A 133 11.22 15.02 -0.41
CA ARG A 133 11.88 14.93 0.91
C ARG A 133 11.05 14.08 1.88
N GLY A 134 9.73 14.22 1.83
CA GLY A 134 8.81 13.39 2.60
C GLY A 134 8.96 11.91 2.26
N ILE A 135 8.96 11.57 0.97
CA ILE A 135 9.15 10.20 0.48
C ILE A 135 10.49 9.63 0.94
N THR A 136 11.59 10.38 0.73
CA THR A 136 12.93 9.95 1.12
C THR A 136 13.02 9.70 2.62
N PHE A 137 12.48 10.60 3.44
CA PHE A 137 12.52 10.47 4.89
C PHE A 137 11.66 9.30 5.38
N ALA A 138 10.47 9.11 4.80
CA ALA A 138 9.59 7.99 5.11
C ALA A 138 10.21 6.64 4.73
N LEU A 139 10.80 6.54 3.53
CA LEU A 139 11.46 5.31 3.06
C LEU A 139 12.69 4.98 3.89
N THR A 140 13.54 5.96 4.19
CA THR A 140 14.74 5.78 5.00
C THR A 140 14.37 5.33 6.42
N GLY A 141 13.38 5.98 7.04
CA GLY A 141 12.91 5.58 8.36
C GLY A 141 12.33 4.16 8.36
N THR A 142 11.47 3.83 7.39
CA THR A 142 10.94 2.47 7.22
C THR A 142 12.07 1.45 7.07
N GLY A 143 13.06 1.73 6.21
CA GLY A 143 14.20 0.84 5.98
C GLY A 143 15.04 0.61 7.25
N ILE A 144 15.33 1.66 8.01
CA ILE A 144 16.08 1.56 9.28
C ILE A 144 15.31 0.66 10.27
N PHE A 145 13.99 0.89 10.45
CA PHE A 145 13.21 0.10 11.39
C PHE A 145 13.05 -1.36 10.95
N LEU A 146 12.95 -1.64 9.65
CA LEU A 146 12.96 -3.00 9.13
C LEU A 146 14.31 -3.71 9.38
N LEU A 147 15.42 -3.00 9.22
CA LEU A 147 16.74 -3.56 9.55
C LEU A 147 16.86 -3.85 11.05
N LEU A 148 16.38 -2.96 11.92
CA LEU A 148 16.37 -3.19 13.36
C LEU A 148 15.44 -4.35 13.76
N GLN A 149 14.38 -4.62 13.01
CA GLN A 149 13.50 -5.79 13.24
C GLN A 149 14.20 -7.12 12.99
N SER A 150 15.27 -7.18 12.20
CA SER A 150 16.02 -8.41 11.97
C SER A 150 16.82 -8.86 13.21
N LEU A 151 16.99 -7.98 14.21
CA LEU A 151 17.72 -8.30 15.44
C LEU A 151 16.86 -9.19 16.38
N PRO A 152 17.43 -10.26 16.96
CA PRO A 152 16.70 -11.26 17.73
C PRO A 152 16.41 -10.84 19.19
N PHE A 153 15.84 -9.68 19.41
CA PHE A 153 15.51 -9.17 20.76
C PHE A 153 14.14 -9.60 21.31
N GLY A 154 13.44 -10.52 20.60
CA GLY A 154 12.17 -11.07 21.03
C GLY A 154 10.94 -10.37 20.45
N ILE A 155 9.75 -10.95 20.70
CA ILE A 155 8.51 -10.58 20.04
C ILE A 155 8.03 -9.16 20.39
N TRP A 156 8.26 -8.70 21.60
CA TRP A 156 7.86 -7.36 22.04
C TRP A 156 8.68 -6.26 21.33
N TRP A 157 9.97 -6.51 21.12
CA TRP A 157 10.84 -5.64 20.35
C TRP A 157 10.36 -5.55 18.89
N PHE A 158 10.09 -6.73 18.31
CA PHE A 158 9.57 -6.80 16.95
C PHE A 158 8.25 -6.03 16.80
N TRP A 159 7.34 -6.18 17.77
CA TRP A 159 6.05 -5.49 17.76
C TRP A 159 6.21 -3.97 17.87
N ALA A 160 7.04 -3.48 18.77
CA ALA A 160 7.30 -2.04 18.91
C ALA A 160 7.88 -1.44 17.63
N LEU A 161 8.81 -2.14 16.99
CA LEU A 161 9.38 -1.70 15.71
C LEU A 161 8.36 -1.77 14.57
N GLN A 162 7.43 -2.70 14.57
CA GLN A 162 6.36 -2.77 13.58
C GLN A 162 5.42 -1.56 13.67
N ILE A 163 5.16 -1.07 14.87
CA ILE A 163 4.42 0.19 15.06
C ILE A 163 5.19 1.35 14.43
N ALA A 164 6.51 1.43 14.67
CA ALA A 164 7.35 2.45 14.07
C ALA A 164 7.37 2.37 12.53
N VAL A 165 7.53 1.16 11.97
CA VAL A 165 7.42 0.91 10.52
C VAL A 165 6.07 1.42 9.99
N GLY A 166 4.97 1.12 10.67
CA GLY A 166 3.63 1.59 10.31
C GLY A 166 3.53 3.12 10.26
N CYS A 167 4.12 3.80 11.25
CA CYS A 167 4.15 5.27 11.30
C CYS A 167 4.87 5.90 10.10
N PHE A 168 5.92 5.27 9.59
CA PHE A 168 6.72 5.82 8.50
C PHE A 168 6.19 5.40 7.13
N ILE A 169 5.85 4.15 6.92
CA ILE A 169 5.45 3.62 5.61
C ILE A 169 4.16 4.26 5.07
N VAL A 170 3.25 4.64 5.98
CA VAL A 170 1.98 5.27 5.62
C VAL A 170 2.16 6.63 4.93
N GLY A 171 3.26 7.32 5.22
CA GLY A 171 3.58 8.61 4.61
C GLY A 171 3.96 8.54 3.12
N VAL A 172 4.33 7.37 2.62
CA VAL A 172 4.87 7.22 1.27
C VAL A 172 3.78 7.34 0.21
N ASN A 173 2.69 6.59 0.31
CA ASN A 173 1.62 6.57 -0.70
C ASN A 173 0.96 7.94 -0.93
N PRO A 174 0.53 8.70 0.11
CA PRO A 174 -0.05 10.02 -0.11
C PRO A 174 0.98 11.01 -0.67
N SER A 175 2.24 10.91 -0.27
CA SER A 175 3.31 11.76 -0.80
C SER A 175 3.60 11.47 -2.27
N LEU A 176 3.60 10.19 -2.69
CA LEU A 176 3.74 9.78 -4.09
C LEU A 176 2.56 10.26 -4.92
N SER A 177 1.32 10.07 -4.45
CA SER A 177 0.11 10.51 -5.15
C SER A 177 0.05 12.03 -5.30
N ALA A 178 0.45 12.77 -4.27
CA ALA A 178 0.55 14.22 -4.33
C ALA A 178 1.65 14.69 -5.30
N ALA A 179 2.80 13.99 -5.33
CA ALA A 179 3.86 14.26 -6.31
C ALA A 179 3.38 14.01 -7.74
N VAL A 180 2.69 12.91 -8.01
CA VAL A 180 2.08 12.64 -9.33
C VAL A 180 1.14 13.79 -9.73
N THR A 181 0.28 14.23 -8.82
CA THR A 181 -0.66 15.34 -9.09
C THR A 181 0.06 16.64 -9.41
N LEU A 182 1.18 16.92 -8.75
CA LEU A 182 1.96 18.15 -8.93
C LEU A 182 2.70 18.17 -10.28
N TYR A 183 3.24 17.03 -10.71
CA TYR A 183 4.05 16.92 -11.93
C TYR A 183 3.24 16.49 -13.17
N THR A 184 1.92 16.33 -13.03
CA THR A 184 1.05 15.94 -14.14
C THR A 184 0.02 17.02 -14.41
N GLU A 185 -0.11 17.38 -15.69
CA GLU A 185 -1.16 18.30 -16.15
C GLU A 185 -2.56 17.76 -15.83
N PRO A 186 -3.53 18.62 -15.48
CA PRO A 186 -4.88 18.19 -15.11
C PRO A 186 -5.54 17.22 -16.09
N ALA A 187 -5.36 17.43 -17.39
CA ALA A 187 -5.90 16.59 -18.45
C ALA A 187 -5.34 15.15 -18.47
N PHE A 188 -4.11 14.94 -17.97
CA PHE A 188 -3.42 13.65 -17.99
C PHE A 188 -3.43 12.94 -16.63
N ARG A 189 -3.92 13.58 -15.56
CA ARG A 189 -3.88 13.02 -14.21
C ARG A 189 -4.52 11.64 -14.12
N GLY A 190 -5.70 11.45 -14.68
CA GLY A 190 -6.40 10.17 -14.65
C GLY A 190 -5.58 9.04 -15.29
N ARG A 191 -4.93 9.31 -16.41
CA ARG A 191 -4.09 8.34 -17.13
C ARG A 191 -2.84 7.97 -16.31
N VAL A 192 -2.15 8.96 -15.76
CA VAL A 192 -0.95 8.72 -14.93
C VAL A 192 -1.31 7.99 -13.64
N PHE A 193 -2.46 8.28 -13.02
CA PHE A 193 -2.96 7.50 -11.88
C PHE A 193 -3.29 6.05 -12.27
N GLY A 194 -3.90 5.82 -13.44
CA GLY A 194 -4.11 4.48 -13.99
C GLY A 194 -2.80 3.71 -14.16
N MET A 195 -1.78 4.35 -14.72
CA MET A 195 -0.44 3.76 -14.85
C MET A 195 0.22 3.51 -13.48
N SER A 196 0.04 4.41 -12.52
CA SER A 196 0.54 4.22 -11.14
C SER A 196 -0.11 3.00 -10.48
N THR A 197 -1.42 2.83 -10.64
CA THR A 197 -2.14 1.65 -10.16
C THR A 197 -1.63 0.38 -10.84
N THR A 198 -1.41 0.43 -12.15
CA THR A 198 -0.83 -0.70 -12.90
C THR A 198 0.56 -1.06 -12.38
N ALA A 199 1.43 -0.06 -12.16
CA ALA A 199 2.75 -0.28 -11.59
C ALA A 199 2.68 -0.92 -10.19
N GLN A 200 1.74 -0.48 -9.33
CA GLN A 200 1.49 -1.08 -8.03
C GLN A 200 1.07 -2.55 -8.16
N GLN A 201 0.16 -2.87 -9.07
CA GLN A 201 -0.32 -4.24 -9.27
C GLN A 201 0.79 -5.17 -9.78
N PHE A 202 1.68 -4.67 -10.65
CA PHE A 202 2.89 -5.43 -11.02
C PHE A 202 3.80 -5.67 -9.81
N GLY A 203 3.97 -4.69 -8.94
CA GLY A 203 4.68 -4.84 -7.66
C GLY A 203 4.05 -5.93 -6.79
N CYS A 204 2.70 -5.92 -6.67
CA CYS A 204 1.95 -6.95 -5.95
C CYS A 204 2.18 -8.36 -6.48
N MET A 205 2.28 -8.51 -7.79
CA MET A 205 2.50 -9.82 -8.44
C MET A 205 3.92 -10.33 -8.20
N ILE A 206 4.91 -9.45 -8.31
CA ILE A 206 6.32 -9.81 -8.26
C ILE A 206 6.83 -9.95 -6.82
N GLY A 207 6.30 -9.17 -5.88
CA GLY A 207 6.73 -9.16 -4.47
C GLY A 207 6.75 -10.55 -3.82
N PRO A 208 5.64 -11.31 -3.81
CA PRO A 208 5.59 -12.65 -3.23
C PRO A 208 6.50 -13.67 -3.94
N LEU A 209 6.72 -13.52 -5.26
CA LEU A 209 7.64 -14.38 -6.01
C LEU A 209 9.10 -14.17 -5.52
N PHE A 210 9.51 -12.93 -5.33
CA PHE A 210 10.80 -12.62 -4.72
C PHE A 210 10.90 -13.14 -3.28
N ALA A 211 9.85 -13.01 -2.48
CA ALA A 211 9.80 -13.54 -1.13
C ALA A 211 10.06 -15.06 -1.13
N SER A 212 9.34 -15.79 -1.99
CA SER A 212 9.51 -17.23 -2.15
C SER A 212 10.91 -17.61 -2.58
N ALA A 213 11.48 -16.92 -3.57
CA ALA A 213 12.83 -17.18 -4.06
C ALA A 213 13.88 -16.94 -2.95
N VAL A 214 13.76 -15.86 -2.19
CA VAL A 214 14.69 -15.57 -1.09
C VAL A 214 14.59 -16.61 0.03
N THR A 215 13.38 -17.03 0.41
CA THR A 215 13.19 -18.03 1.48
C THR A 215 13.70 -19.42 1.07
N THR A 216 13.69 -19.78 -0.22
CA THR A 216 14.26 -21.06 -0.69
C THR A 216 15.78 -21.06 -0.76
N VAL A 217 16.41 -19.89 -0.89
CA VAL A 217 17.89 -19.79 -1.00
C VAL A 217 18.54 -19.59 0.37
N VAL A 218 17.86 -18.91 1.30
CA VAL A 218 18.43 -18.50 2.60
C VAL A 218 17.93 -19.38 3.75
N GLY A 219 16.80 -20.07 3.59
CA GLY A 219 16.17 -20.93 4.60
C GLY A 219 16.40 -22.37 4.38
#